data_c0e0c46ee9873684ab5c90dc7b71739c
#
_entry.id   c0e0c46ee9873684ab5c90dc7b71739c
#
_cell.length_a   1.000
_cell.length_b   1.000
_cell.length_c   1.000
_cell.angle_alpha   90.00
_cell.angle_beta   90.00
_cell.angle_gamma   90.00
#
_symmetry.space_group_name_H-M   'P 1'
#
loop_
_entity.id
_entity.type
_entity.pdbx_description
1 polymer ?
#
loop_
_entity_poly.entity_id
_entity_poly.type
_entity_poly.pdbx_seq_one_letter_code
_entity_poly.pdbx_strand_id
1 'polypeptide(L)'
;MPMVLILSLTGAMYLFKPQIDRWEERAFRNLPTLGAVAPDAQVDAALAVWPGASFHAYRLPEHPGDAAMVHIALPAGEGGQAMRDVLVSPQGQVLATLDPDWRIMEVVQKLHGQLLIGKKGSWLVELAASWAIVMILTGLYLWWPKGRG
;
A
#
# COMPACT_ATOMS: atom_id res chain seq x y z
N MET A 1 -3.73 -20.90 16.92
CA MET A 1 -3.43 -21.19 15.50
C MET A 1 -4.08 -20.23 14.48
N PRO A 2 -5.25 -19.56 14.69
CA PRO A 2 -5.82 -18.69 13.67
C PRO A 2 -4.92 -17.50 13.29
N MET A 3 -4.17 -16.96 14.23
CA MET A 3 -3.27 -15.83 14.01
C MET A 3 -2.15 -16.14 13.01
N VAL A 4 -1.53 -17.32 13.10
CA VAL A 4 -0.49 -17.75 12.15
C VAL A 4 -1.06 -17.91 10.75
N LEU A 5 -2.29 -18.43 10.62
CA LEU A 5 -2.94 -18.53 9.32
C LEU A 5 -3.23 -17.17 8.70
N ILE A 6 -3.73 -16.21 9.49
CA ILE A 6 -3.97 -14.84 9.02
C ILE A 6 -2.66 -14.19 8.57
N LEU A 7 -1.59 -14.28 9.38
CA LEU A 7 -0.30 -13.71 9.04
C LEU A 7 0.32 -14.37 7.79
N SER A 8 0.20 -15.68 7.65
CA SER A 8 0.70 -16.39 6.47
C SER A 8 -0.09 -16.02 5.22
N LEU A 9 -1.42 -15.93 5.31
CA LEU A 9 -2.28 -15.56 4.20
C LEU A 9 -2.03 -14.12 3.75
N THR A 10 -1.98 -13.18 4.70
CA THR A 10 -1.72 -11.76 4.40
C THR A 10 -0.31 -11.55 3.87
N GLY A 11 0.68 -12.28 4.37
CA GLY A 11 2.04 -12.29 3.83
C GLY A 11 2.10 -12.84 2.41
N ALA A 12 1.35 -13.92 2.11
CA ALA A 12 1.24 -14.45 0.75
C ALA A 12 0.56 -13.45 -0.20
N MET A 13 -0.48 -12.73 0.25
CA MET A 13 -1.12 -11.68 -0.54
C MET A 13 -0.15 -10.55 -0.90
N TYR A 14 0.83 -10.26 -0.04
CA TYR A 14 1.83 -9.24 -0.32
C TYR A 14 2.71 -9.56 -1.55
N LEU A 15 2.91 -10.84 -1.87
CA LEU A 15 3.60 -11.26 -3.10
C LEU A 15 2.85 -10.82 -4.37
N PHE A 16 1.53 -10.67 -4.27
CA PHE A 16 0.67 -10.25 -5.37
C PHE A 16 0.35 -8.74 -5.36
N LYS A 17 1.05 -7.96 -4.52
CA LYS A 17 0.84 -6.51 -4.44
C LYS A 17 0.83 -5.82 -5.82
N PRO A 18 1.82 -6.03 -6.72
CA PRO A 18 1.81 -5.34 -8.02
C PRO A 18 0.58 -5.69 -8.87
N GLN A 19 0.10 -6.93 -8.79
CA GLN A 19 -1.07 -7.38 -9.54
C GLN A 19 -2.37 -6.77 -8.99
N ILE A 20 -2.48 -6.69 -7.66
CA ILE A 20 -3.64 -6.11 -6.97
C ILE A 20 -3.69 -4.60 -7.24
N ASP A 21 -2.57 -3.89 -7.11
CA ASP A 21 -2.49 -2.45 -7.41
C ASP A 21 -2.88 -2.18 -8.88
N ARG A 22 -2.38 -3.00 -9.82
CA ARG A 22 -2.77 -2.89 -11.25
C ARG A 22 -4.25 -3.16 -11.49
N TRP A 23 -4.84 -4.07 -10.74
CA TRP A 23 -6.26 -4.37 -10.83
C TRP A 23 -7.12 -3.23 -10.28
N GLU A 24 -6.73 -2.63 -9.17
CA GLU A 24 -7.40 -1.44 -8.62
C GLU A 24 -7.32 -0.25 -9.58
N GLU A 25 -6.16 -0.05 -10.20
CA GLU A 25 -5.88 1.09 -11.08
C GLU A 25 -6.27 0.84 -12.55
N ARG A 26 -6.84 -0.34 -12.89
CA ARG A 26 -7.14 -0.72 -14.28
C ARG A 26 -8.01 0.25 -15.05
N ALA A 27 -8.95 0.93 -14.37
CA ALA A 27 -9.84 1.91 -14.97
C ALA A 27 -9.12 3.21 -15.38
N PHE A 28 -7.91 3.44 -14.85
CA PHE A 28 -7.11 4.64 -15.05
C PHE A 28 -5.87 4.38 -15.92
N ARG A 29 -5.89 3.28 -16.67
CA ARG A 29 -4.82 2.87 -17.60
C ARG A 29 -5.27 2.96 -19.04
N ASN A 30 -4.29 3.01 -19.94
CA ASN A 30 -4.52 3.09 -21.41
C ASN A 30 -5.38 4.29 -21.82
N LEU A 31 -5.22 5.42 -21.13
CA LEU A 31 -5.87 6.68 -21.50
C LEU A 31 -5.23 7.27 -22.74
N PRO A 32 -5.95 8.11 -23.51
CA PRO A 32 -5.36 8.83 -24.63
C PRO A 32 -4.15 9.65 -24.18
N THR A 33 -3.10 9.69 -25.00
CA THR A 33 -1.88 10.47 -24.69
C THR A 33 -1.81 11.77 -25.47
N LEU A 34 -2.71 11.98 -26.44
CA LEU A 34 -2.76 13.20 -27.21
C LEU A 34 -3.12 14.39 -26.30
N GLY A 35 -2.34 15.45 -26.35
CA GLY A 35 -2.53 16.62 -25.50
C GLY A 35 -2.03 16.43 -24.07
N ALA A 36 -1.08 15.51 -23.84
CA ALA A 36 -0.46 15.31 -22.54
C ALA A 36 0.23 16.60 -22.05
N VAL A 37 0.02 16.90 -20.77
CA VAL A 37 0.58 18.08 -20.11
C VAL A 37 1.80 17.70 -19.26
N ALA A 38 2.58 18.70 -18.87
CA ALA A 38 3.73 18.50 -17.99
C ALA A 38 3.28 18.04 -16.58
N PRO A 39 4.14 17.31 -15.84
CA PRO A 39 3.84 16.87 -14.49
C PRO A 39 3.42 17.99 -13.54
N ASP A 40 4.01 19.17 -13.66
CA ASP A 40 3.65 20.33 -12.82
C ASP A 40 2.18 20.73 -13.00
N ALA A 41 1.68 20.74 -14.23
CA ALA A 41 0.28 21.03 -14.51
C ALA A 41 -0.67 19.95 -13.95
N GLN A 42 -0.22 18.69 -13.88
CA GLN A 42 -0.98 17.62 -13.24
C GLN A 42 -1.02 17.79 -11.71
N VAL A 43 0.09 18.23 -11.10
CA VAL A 43 0.15 18.54 -9.67
C VAL A 43 -0.75 19.73 -9.34
N ASP A 44 -0.71 20.79 -10.14
CA ASP A 44 -1.56 21.98 -9.97
C ASP A 44 -3.06 21.60 -10.06
N ALA A 45 -3.40 20.76 -11.00
CA ALA A 45 -4.77 20.25 -11.14
C ALA A 45 -5.22 19.43 -9.91
N ALA A 46 -4.33 18.60 -9.36
CA ALA A 46 -4.62 17.84 -8.14
C ALA A 46 -4.82 18.73 -6.91
N LEU A 47 -3.97 19.74 -6.75
CA LEU A 47 -4.06 20.71 -5.63
C LEU A 47 -5.29 21.60 -5.75
N ALA A 48 -5.72 21.94 -6.96
CA ALA A 48 -6.91 22.76 -7.20
C ALA A 48 -8.21 22.11 -6.68
N VAL A 49 -8.28 20.77 -6.66
CA VAL A 49 -9.45 20.04 -6.16
C VAL A 49 -9.53 20.06 -4.62
N TRP A 50 -8.39 20.24 -3.96
CA TRP A 50 -8.30 20.22 -2.49
C TRP A 50 -7.67 21.52 -1.95
N PRO A 51 -8.45 22.59 -1.78
CA PRO A 51 -7.94 23.87 -1.28
C PRO A 51 -7.26 23.70 0.10
N GLY A 52 -6.03 24.21 0.21
CA GLY A 52 -5.22 24.09 1.42
C GLY A 52 -4.43 22.80 1.55
N ALA A 53 -4.54 21.87 0.60
CA ALA A 53 -3.67 20.70 0.54
C ALA A 53 -2.25 21.10 0.14
N SER A 54 -1.27 20.35 0.64
CA SER A 54 0.13 20.48 0.26
C SER A 54 0.59 19.30 -0.58
N PHE A 55 1.46 19.56 -1.54
CA PHE A 55 2.11 18.51 -2.33
C PHE A 55 3.01 17.65 -1.46
N HIS A 56 2.91 16.35 -1.59
CA HIS A 56 3.75 15.40 -0.88
C HIS A 56 4.66 14.62 -1.83
N ALA A 57 4.10 13.96 -2.83
CA ALA A 57 4.87 13.18 -3.80
C ALA A 57 4.11 13.03 -5.12
N TYR A 58 4.86 12.79 -6.21
CA TYR A 58 4.34 12.48 -7.53
C TYR A 58 4.84 11.11 -7.96
N ARG A 59 3.93 10.19 -8.23
CA ARG A 59 4.23 8.88 -8.79
C ARG A 59 4.09 8.94 -10.29
N LEU A 60 5.21 8.76 -10.98
CA LEU A 60 5.26 8.67 -12.43
C LEU A 60 4.39 7.51 -12.93
N PRO A 61 3.66 7.67 -14.05
CA PRO A 61 2.97 6.58 -14.71
C PRO A 61 3.96 5.50 -15.17
N GLU A 62 3.57 4.22 -15.06
CA GLU A 62 4.41 3.10 -15.50
C GLU A 62 4.53 3.05 -17.04
N HIS A 63 3.45 3.39 -17.73
CA HIS A 63 3.39 3.41 -19.20
C HIS A 63 2.75 4.69 -19.69
N PRO A 64 3.07 5.10 -20.94
CA PRO A 64 2.33 6.18 -21.61
C PRO A 64 0.83 5.85 -21.64
N GLY A 65 0.00 6.78 -21.19
CA GLY A 65 -1.44 6.58 -21.10
C GLY A 65 -1.95 6.09 -19.74
N ASP A 66 -1.07 5.75 -18.81
CA ASP A 66 -1.48 5.51 -17.42
C ASP A 66 -1.68 6.87 -16.71
N ALA A 67 -2.65 6.93 -15.80
CA ALA A 67 -2.83 8.11 -14.96
C ALA A 67 -1.63 8.29 -14.03
N ALA A 68 -1.21 9.53 -13.84
CA ALA A 68 -0.26 9.87 -12.78
C ALA A 68 -0.97 9.89 -11.43
N MET A 69 -0.26 9.57 -10.37
CA MET A 69 -0.78 9.65 -9.02
C MET A 69 -0.08 10.76 -8.24
N VAL A 70 -0.84 11.73 -7.78
CA VAL A 70 -0.35 12.84 -6.96
C VAL A 70 -0.75 12.59 -5.51
N HIS A 71 0.23 12.38 -4.66
CA HIS A 71 0.02 12.27 -3.21
C HIS A 71 -0.04 13.66 -2.62
N ILE A 72 -1.15 13.99 -1.99
CA ILE A 72 -1.37 15.28 -1.32
C ILE A 72 -1.65 15.07 0.16
N ALA A 73 -1.20 16.02 0.96
CA ALA A 73 -1.48 16.06 2.38
C ALA A 73 -2.52 17.15 2.65
N LEU A 74 -3.64 16.77 3.25
CA LEU A 74 -4.68 17.71 3.65
C LEU A 74 -4.25 18.50 4.91
N PRO A 75 -4.79 19.71 5.13
CA PRO A 75 -4.55 20.43 6.36
C PRO A 75 -4.85 19.55 7.57
N ALA A 76 -4.02 19.65 8.61
CA ALA A 76 -4.21 18.90 9.84
C ALA A 76 -5.56 19.25 10.48
N GLY A 77 -6.43 18.25 10.60
CA GLY A 77 -7.67 18.32 11.36
C GLY A 77 -7.51 17.70 12.75
N GLU A 78 -8.62 17.54 13.49
CA GLU A 78 -8.61 16.94 14.83
C GLU A 78 -8.06 15.50 14.88
N GLY A 79 -8.02 14.78 13.73
CA GLY A 79 -7.48 13.41 13.60
C GLY A 79 -6.05 13.31 13.09
N GLY A 80 -5.35 14.45 12.88
CA GLY A 80 -4.03 14.49 12.27
C GLY A 80 -4.05 14.83 10.78
N GLN A 81 -2.90 14.71 10.12
CA GLN A 81 -2.76 15.01 8.70
C GLN A 81 -3.25 13.83 7.86
N ALA A 82 -4.32 14.03 7.11
CA ALA A 82 -4.85 13.02 6.22
C ALA A 82 -4.15 13.08 4.85
N MET A 83 -3.82 11.93 4.29
CA MET A 83 -3.27 11.82 2.94
C MET A 83 -4.37 11.48 1.94
N ARG A 84 -4.20 11.93 0.69
CA ARG A 84 -5.07 11.55 -0.43
C ARG A 84 -4.23 11.28 -1.66
N ASP A 85 -4.66 10.30 -2.43
CA ASP A 85 -4.08 9.94 -3.71
C ASP A 85 -4.99 10.43 -4.82
N VAL A 86 -4.54 11.42 -5.56
CA VAL A 86 -5.28 12.02 -6.67
C VAL A 86 -4.76 11.43 -7.97
N LEU A 87 -5.63 10.75 -8.71
CA LEU A 87 -5.33 10.22 -10.03
C LEU A 87 -5.62 11.27 -11.10
N VAL A 88 -4.60 11.61 -11.88
CA VAL A 88 -4.66 12.64 -12.90
C VAL A 88 -4.33 12.05 -14.26
N SER A 89 -5.17 12.30 -15.25
CA SER A 89 -4.97 11.85 -16.63
C SER A 89 -3.73 12.51 -17.26
N PRO A 90 -3.22 11.95 -18.39
CA PRO A 90 -2.17 12.62 -19.17
C PRO A 90 -2.50 14.06 -19.55
N GLN A 91 -3.78 14.40 -19.75
CA GLN A 91 -4.26 15.74 -20.10
C GLN A 91 -4.43 16.69 -18.90
N GLY A 92 -4.11 16.25 -17.68
CA GLY A 92 -4.26 17.07 -16.48
C GLY A 92 -5.67 17.05 -15.87
N GLN A 93 -6.55 16.12 -16.28
CA GLN A 93 -7.88 16.00 -15.68
C GLN A 93 -7.82 15.10 -14.45
N VAL A 94 -8.40 15.54 -13.35
CA VAL A 94 -8.54 14.71 -12.14
C VAL A 94 -9.62 13.65 -12.39
N LEU A 95 -9.23 12.38 -12.34
CA LEU A 95 -10.10 11.24 -12.61
C LEU A 95 -10.75 10.69 -11.34
N ALA A 96 -9.97 10.60 -10.27
CA ALA A 96 -10.43 10.09 -9.00
C ALA A 96 -9.55 10.59 -7.85
N THR A 97 -10.11 10.58 -6.65
CA THR A 97 -9.35 10.75 -5.40
C THR A 97 -9.56 9.51 -4.55
N LEU A 98 -8.48 8.87 -4.18
CA LEU A 98 -8.48 7.67 -3.37
C LEU A 98 -7.98 8.00 -1.96
N ASP A 99 -8.54 7.31 -0.98
CA ASP A 99 -8.01 7.30 0.36
C ASP A 99 -6.98 6.16 0.45
N PRO A 100 -5.68 6.47 0.66
CA PRO A 100 -4.66 5.43 0.72
C PRO A 100 -4.96 4.40 1.81
N ASP A 101 -5.60 4.80 2.90
CA ASP A 101 -5.91 3.91 4.03
C ASP A 101 -6.89 2.78 3.70
N TRP A 102 -7.70 2.94 2.66
CA TRP A 102 -8.69 1.96 2.20
C TRP A 102 -8.25 1.15 0.97
N ARG A 103 -7.05 1.36 0.47
CA ARG A 103 -6.52 0.48 -0.59
C ARG A 103 -6.33 -0.93 -0.05
N ILE A 104 -6.63 -1.94 -0.86
CA ILE A 104 -6.60 -3.35 -0.46
C ILE A 104 -5.27 -3.70 0.20
N MET A 105 -4.16 -3.29 -0.40
CA MET A 105 -2.83 -3.63 0.11
C MET A 105 -2.48 -2.91 1.41
N GLU A 106 -2.98 -1.70 1.63
CA GLU A 106 -2.81 -0.99 2.91
C GLU A 106 -3.59 -1.68 4.03
N VAL A 107 -4.81 -2.12 3.75
CA VAL A 107 -5.60 -2.92 4.70
C VAL A 107 -4.90 -4.24 5.01
N VAL A 108 -4.37 -4.92 4.00
CA VAL A 108 -3.60 -6.17 4.17
C VAL A 108 -2.35 -5.92 5.01
N GLN A 109 -1.63 -4.82 4.77
CA GLN A 109 -0.44 -4.44 5.53
C GLN A 109 -0.77 -4.13 6.99
N LYS A 110 -1.84 -3.37 7.24
CA LYS A 110 -2.33 -3.09 8.61
C LYS A 110 -2.76 -4.36 9.32
N LEU A 111 -3.41 -5.29 8.61
CA LEU A 111 -3.79 -6.58 9.15
C LEU A 111 -2.55 -7.44 9.48
N HIS A 112 -1.57 -7.48 8.57
CA HIS A 112 -0.35 -8.25 8.76
C HIS A 112 0.54 -7.69 9.88
N GLY A 113 0.74 -6.36 9.91
CA GLY A 113 1.67 -5.73 10.86
C GLY A 113 1.06 -5.38 12.21
N GLN A 114 -0.24 -5.14 12.27
CA GLN A 114 -0.88 -4.60 13.47
C GLN A 114 -2.16 -5.33 13.87
N LEU A 115 -2.59 -6.37 13.13
CA LEU A 115 -3.86 -7.07 13.33
C LEU A 115 -5.06 -6.12 13.48
N LEU A 116 -5.01 -4.95 12.83
CA LEU A 116 -5.99 -3.84 12.95
C LEU A 116 -6.17 -3.27 14.36
N ILE A 117 -5.32 -3.65 15.33
CA ILE A 117 -5.41 -3.23 16.74
C ILE A 117 -4.35 -2.15 17.08
N GLY A 118 -3.64 -1.65 16.07
CA GLY A 118 -2.61 -0.63 16.22
C GLY A 118 -1.37 -1.14 16.98
N LYS A 119 -0.74 -0.28 17.80
CA LYS A 119 0.51 -0.61 18.50
C LYS A 119 0.46 -1.87 19.37
N LYS A 120 -0.69 -2.19 19.96
CA LYS A 120 -0.86 -3.41 20.76
C LYS A 120 -0.85 -4.66 19.88
N GLY A 121 -1.42 -4.57 18.66
CA GLY A 121 -1.38 -5.65 17.68
C GLY A 121 0.03 -5.91 17.15
N SER A 122 0.84 -4.87 16.93
CA SER A 122 2.25 -5.01 16.53
C SER A 122 3.04 -5.85 17.54
N TRP A 123 2.87 -5.59 18.82
CA TRP A 123 3.53 -6.38 19.88
C TRP A 123 3.14 -7.87 19.86
N LEU A 124 1.86 -8.16 19.59
CA LEU A 124 1.40 -9.55 19.45
C LEU A 124 2.00 -10.24 18.22
N VAL A 125 2.14 -9.51 17.12
CA VAL A 125 2.77 -10.03 15.88
C VAL A 125 4.25 -10.32 16.13
N GLU A 126 4.98 -9.43 16.80
CA GLU A 126 6.39 -9.63 17.18
C GLU A 126 6.58 -10.84 18.07
N LEU A 127 5.68 -11.02 19.08
CA LEU A 127 5.69 -12.20 19.94
C LEU A 127 5.44 -13.49 19.15
N ALA A 128 4.46 -13.47 18.22
CA ALA A 128 4.16 -14.63 17.38
C ALA A 128 5.33 -14.96 16.43
N ALA A 129 5.99 -13.95 15.88
CA ALA A 129 7.18 -14.13 15.03
C ALA A 129 8.35 -14.75 15.83
N SER A 130 8.58 -14.27 17.06
CA SER A 130 9.60 -14.82 17.94
C SER A 130 9.34 -16.30 18.25
N TRP A 131 8.09 -16.67 18.56
CA TRP A 131 7.69 -18.05 18.77
C TRP A 131 7.88 -18.92 17.53
N ALA A 132 7.56 -18.40 16.33
CA ALA A 132 7.74 -19.12 15.08
C ALA A 132 9.23 -19.45 14.85
N ILE A 133 10.14 -18.50 15.13
CA ILE A 133 11.59 -18.72 15.04
C ILE A 133 12.02 -19.85 15.98
N VAL A 134 11.60 -19.82 17.24
CA VAL A 134 11.92 -20.88 18.21
C VAL A 134 11.41 -22.24 17.73
N MET A 135 10.18 -22.31 17.22
CA MET A 135 9.61 -23.55 16.70
C MET A 135 10.36 -24.08 15.47
N ILE A 136 10.78 -23.19 14.55
CA ILE A 136 11.57 -23.59 13.38
C ILE A 136 12.93 -24.15 13.83
N LEU A 137 13.63 -23.46 14.71
CA LEU A 137 14.94 -23.91 15.20
C LEU A 137 14.84 -25.24 15.95
N THR A 138 13.84 -25.40 16.82
CA THR A 138 13.61 -26.67 17.52
C THR A 138 13.19 -27.79 16.58
N GLY A 139 12.34 -27.48 15.58
CA GLY A 139 11.97 -28.42 14.53
C GLY A 139 13.17 -28.90 13.70
N LEU A 140 14.03 -27.98 13.29
CA LEU A 140 15.29 -28.30 12.60
C LEU A 140 16.22 -29.15 13.45
N TYR A 141 16.34 -28.82 14.75
CA TYR A 141 17.16 -29.60 15.68
C TYR A 141 16.61 -31.04 15.84
N LEU A 142 15.32 -31.23 15.93
CA LEU A 142 14.70 -32.55 16.04
C LEU A 142 14.77 -33.34 14.73
N TRP A 143 14.67 -32.65 13.60
CA TRP A 143 14.75 -33.25 12.26
C TRP A 143 16.19 -33.61 11.86
N TRP A 144 17.19 -32.95 12.48
CA TRP A 144 18.60 -33.23 12.17
C TRP A 144 18.93 -34.69 12.42
N PRO A 145 19.41 -35.44 11.42
CA PRO A 145 19.73 -36.85 11.59
C PRO A 145 20.84 -36.99 12.64
N LYS A 146 20.47 -37.46 13.81
CA LYS A 146 21.45 -37.88 14.80
C LYS A 146 22.11 -39.13 14.24
N GLY A 147 23.39 -39.03 13.86
CA GLY A 147 24.13 -40.16 13.33
C GLY A 147 23.95 -41.40 14.19
N ARG A 148 23.49 -42.49 13.57
CA ARG A 148 23.55 -43.80 14.17
C ARG A 148 25.05 -44.15 14.29
N GLY A 149 25.57 -43.97 15.50
CA GLY A 149 26.82 -44.66 15.87
C GLY A 149 26.60 -46.17 16.02
#